data_850733baaa776b3e14acf79794944d3f
#
_entry.id   850733baaa776b3e14acf79794944d3f
#
_cell.length_a   1.000
_cell.length_b   1.000
_cell.length_c   1.000
_cell.angle_alpha   90.00
_cell.angle_beta   90.00
_cell.angle_gamma   90.00
#
_symmetry.space_group_name_H-M   'P 1'
#
loop_
_entity.id
_entity.type
_entity.pdbx_description
1 polymer ?
#
loop_
_entity_poly.entity_id
_entity_poly.type
_entity_poly.pdbx_seq_one_letter_code
_entity_poly.pdbx_strand_id
1 'polypeptide(L)'
;MNSLEIFLNIALGKNKFAILVVEKKKIIFFKEQELLNHGKRIIHENFDEILRKSILEIEAKFRISLNKINLMIEQEILESVDATIKKNFENKKIDKKSVEYLIQDLRFQVIKSNPEKQFIHIIIRKCFVDDDEYNTVPIGENCKVFSVEICFIYIPKKFLEELEFFLKKNQLDIKRIISTNYAKSLLNKDTENLGSAAVAVTQDINLKEVNIYRKNRVKYGFFERIFRIFV
;
A
#
# COMPACT_ATOMS: atom_id res chain seq x y z
N MET A 1 21.74 -12.51 3.18
CA MET A 1 20.75 -13.36 2.49
C MET A 1 19.98 -12.48 1.52
N ASN A 2 19.97 -12.81 0.24
CA ASN A 2 19.16 -12.06 -0.74
C ASN A 2 17.69 -12.35 -0.44
N SER A 3 16.91 -11.30 -0.09
CA SER A 3 15.48 -11.47 0.18
C SER A 3 14.74 -11.52 -1.16
N LEU A 4 14.11 -12.66 -1.45
CA LEU A 4 13.13 -12.77 -2.51
C LEU A 4 11.87 -11.98 -2.12
N GLU A 5 11.38 -11.16 -3.03
CA GLU A 5 10.10 -10.46 -2.89
C GLU A 5 9.08 -11.10 -3.83
N ILE A 6 8.01 -11.63 -3.26
CA ILE A 6 6.95 -12.28 -4.03
C ILE A 6 5.76 -11.33 -4.10
N PHE A 7 5.24 -11.12 -5.30
CA PHE A 7 4.10 -10.28 -5.59
C PHE A 7 2.97 -11.11 -6.19
N LEU A 8 1.77 -10.95 -5.64
CA LEU A 8 0.53 -11.43 -6.23
C LEU A 8 -0.27 -10.23 -6.71
N ASN A 9 -0.49 -10.13 -8.00
CA ASN A 9 -1.35 -9.09 -8.59
C ASN A 9 -2.72 -9.67 -8.90
N ILE A 10 -3.76 -8.95 -8.48
CA ILE A 10 -5.17 -9.30 -8.72
C ILE A 10 -5.81 -8.19 -9.54
N ALA A 11 -6.26 -8.55 -10.75
CA ALA A 11 -6.95 -7.69 -11.72
C ALA A 11 -8.34 -8.25 -11.99
N LEU A 12 -9.31 -7.98 -11.11
CA LEU A 12 -10.64 -8.59 -11.18
C LEU A 12 -11.42 -8.19 -12.43
N GLY A 13 -11.39 -6.92 -12.83
CA GLY A 13 -12.11 -6.49 -14.02
C GLY A 13 -11.55 -7.05 -15.33
N LYS A 14 -10.31 -7.51 -15.31
CA LYS A 14 -9.69 -8.22 -16.43
C LYS A 14 -9.77 -9.74 -16.27
N ASN A 15 -10.36 -10.23 -15.18
CA ASN A 15 -10.37 -11.64 -14.82
C ASN A 15 -8.98 -12.29 -14.87
N LYS A 16 -7.97 -11.58 -14.36
CA LYS A 16 -6.59 -12.04 -14.40
C LYS A 16 -5.93 -11.95 -13.04
N PHE A 17 -4.99 -12.84 -12.81
CA PHE A 17 -4.01 -12.65 -11.75
C PHE A 17 -2.61 -12.96 -12.29
N ALA A 18 -1.61 -12.39 -11.63
CA ALA A 18 -0.22 -12.68 -11.93
C ALA A 18 0.56 -12.88 -10.63
N ILE A 19 1.50 -13.81 -10.66
CA ILE A 19 2.46 -13.99 -9.57
C ILE A 19 3.88 -13.74 -10.10
N LEU A 20 4.64 -12.95 -9.33
CA LEU A 20 5.98 -12.53 -9.70
C LEU A 20 6.94 -12.77 -8.55
N VAL A 21 8.18 -13.15 -8.88
CA VAL A 21 9.29 -13.17 -7.91
C VAL A 21 10.35 -12.18 -8.38
N VAL A 22 10.71 -11.29 -7.47
CA VAL A 22 11.72 -10.25 -7.69
C VAL A 22 12.91 -10.53 -6.77
N GLU A 23 14.11 -10.56 -7.33
CA GLU A 23 15.36 -10.62 -6.61
C GLU A 23 16.34 -9.55 -7.13
N LYS A 24 16.98 -8.80 -6.23
CA LYS A 24 17.95 -7.75 -6.60
C LYS A 24 17.46 -6.81 -7.70
N LYS A 25 16.19 -6.37 -7.60
CA LYS A 25 15.53 -5.48 -8.57
C LYS A 25 15.35 -6.10 -9.97
N LYS A 26 15.37 -7.41 -10.09
CA LYS A 26 15.10 -8.13 -11.34
C LYS A 26 13.97 -9.12 -11.14
N ILE A 27 13.13 -9.25 -12.16
CA ILE A 27 12.10 -10.28 -12.21
C ILE A 27 12.79 -11.59 -12.59
N ILE A 28 12.70 -12.58 -11.71
CA ILE A 28 13.27 -13.92 -11.93
C ILE A 28 12.19 -14.97 -12.17
N PHE A 29 10.93 -14.62 -11.94
CA PHE A 29 9.77 -15.43 -12.25
C PHE A 29 8.57 -14.53 -12.53
N PHE A 30 7.79 -14.87 -13.55
CA PHE A 30 6.53 -14.22 -13.90
C PHE A 30 5.57 -15.26 -14.46
N LYS A 31 4.34 -15.27 -13.93
CA LYS A 31 3.26 -16.13 -14.41
C LYS A 31 1.95 -15.34 -14.34
N GLU A 32 1.31 -15.17 -15.47
CA GLU A 32 -0.03 -14.59 -15.58
C GLU A 32 -1.03 -15.67 -15.96
N GLN A 33 -2.23 -15.62 -15.40
CA GLN A 33 -3.31 -16.55 -15.71
C GLN A 33 -4.64 -15.86 -15.73
N GLU A 34 -5.54 -16.35 -16.59
CA GLU A 34 -6.92 -15.91 -16.65
C GLU A 34 -7.76 -16.66 -15.62
N LEU A 35 -8.67 -15.91 -14.98
CA LEU A 35 -9.67 -16.43 -14.07
C LEU A 35 -10.94 -16.69 -14.86
N LEU A 36 -11.53 -17.88 -14.71
CA LEU A 36 -12.81 -18.17 -15.33
C LEU A 36 -13.90 -17.28 -14.69
N ASN A 37 -14.61 -16.55 -15.54
CA ASN A 37 -15.63 -15.61 -15.08
C ASN A 37 -16.96 -16.34 -14.82
N HIS A 38 -17.28 -16.61 -13.56
CA HIS A 38 -18.55 -17.23 -13.15
C HIS A 38 -19.32 -16.35 -12.15
N GLY A 39 -19.58 -15.08 -12.52
CA GLY A 39 -20.46 -14.20 -11.75
C GLY A 39 -19.77 -13.36 -10.66
N LYS A 40 -20.56 -12.76 -9.76
CA LYS A 40 -20.15 -11.71 -8.82
C LYS A 40 -19.26 -12.13 -7.65
N ARG A 41 -18.79 -13.36 -7.56
CA ARG A 41 -17.90 -13.79 -6.46
C ARG A 41 -16.44 -13.49 -6.81
N ILE A 42 -15.75 -12.86 -5.89
CA ILE A 42 -14.38 -12.37 -6.03
C ILE A 42 -13.37 -13.52 -6.05
N ILE A 43 -13.67 -14.60 -5.34
CA ILE A 43 -12.77 -15.74 -5.14
C ILE A 43 -13.50 -17.00 -5.60
N HIS A 44 -13.05 -17.54 -6.73
CA HIS A 44 -13.58 -18.76 -7.33
C HIS A 44 -12.72 -19.99 -6.95
N GLU A 45 -13.32 -21.17 -6.98
CA GLU A 45 -12.60 -22.43 -6.76
C GLU A 45 -11.39 -22.58 -7.70
N ASN A 46 -11.55 -22.13 -8.96
CA ASN A 46 -10.46 -22.10 -9.92
C ASN A 46 -9.26 -21.23 -9.47
N PHE A 47 -9.51 -20.09 -8.81
CA PHE A 47 -8.43 -19.25 -8.30
C PHE A 47 -7.62 -19.96 -7.19
N ASP A 48 -8.29 -20.70 -6.31
CA ASP A 48 -7.63 -21.48 -5.24
C ASP A 48 -6.68 -22.53 -5.83
N GLU A 49 -7.17 -23.29 -6.82
CA GLU A 49 -6.36 -24.33 -7.49
C GLU A 49 -5.15 -23.74 -8.22
N ILE A 50 -5.36 -22.68 -8.97
CA ILE A 50 -4.30 -22.04 -9.75
C ILE A 50 -3.26 -21.38 -8.81
N LEU A 51 -3.71 -20.74 -7.73
CA LEU A 51 -2.82 -20.15 -6.73
C LEU A 51 -1.96 -21.22 -6.07
N ARG A 52 -2.56 -22.34 -5.62
CA ARG A 52 -1.81 -23.46 -5.03
C ARG A 52 -0.76 -24.05 -5.98
N LYS A 53 -1.12 -24.27 -7.24
CA LYS A 53 -0.16 -24.76 -8.26
C LYS A 53 0.99 -23.77 -8.45
N SER A 54 0.71 -22.47 -8.45
CA SER A 54 1.73 -21.43 -8.61
C SER A 54 2.65 -21.34 -7.38
N ILE A 55 2.10 -21.49 -6.16
CA ILE A 55 2.89 -21.54 -4.92
C ILE A 55 3.85 -22.72 -4.97
N LEU A 56 3.35 -23.94 -5.23
CA LEU A 56 4.18 -25.15 -5.31
C LEU A 56 5.29 -25.04 -6.36
N GLU A 57 5.00 -24.42 -7.50
CA GLU A 57 5.98 -24.20 -8.56
C GLU A 57 7.11 -23.26 -8.08
N ILE A 58 6.78 -22.17 -7.38
CA ILE A 58 7.73 -21.21 -6.84
C ILE A 58 8.57 -21.87 -5.73
N GLU A 59 7.93 -22.57 -4.80
CA GLU A 59 8.63 -23.27 -3.70
C GLU A 59 9.62 -24.30 -4.21
N ALA A 60 9.22 -25.11 -5.21
CA ALA A 60 10.07 -26.10 -5.83
C ALA A 60 11.23 -25.45 -6.59
N LYS A 61 10.97 -24.39 -7.38
CA LYS A 61 11.96 -23.71 -8.21
C LYS A 61 13.01 -22.98 -7.37
N PHE A 62 12.61 -22.30 -6.32
CA PHE A 62 13.50 -21.47 -5.51
C PHE A 62 13.94 -22.13 -4.19
N ARG A 63 13.43 -23.33 -3.91
CA ARG A 63 13.72 -24.09 -2.66
C ARG A 63 13.43 -23.27 -1.40
N ILE A 64 12.27 -22.62 -1.38
CA ILE A 64 11.80 -21.81 -0.26
C ILE A 64 10.43 -22.31 0.21
N SER A 65 10.03 -21.93 1.43
CA SER A 65 8.63 -22.00 1.87
C SER A 65 8.02 -20.62 1.73
N LEU A 66 6.93 -20.51 0.95
CA LEU A 66 6.24 -19.26 0.68
C LEU A 66 5.14 -19.03 1.72
N ASN A 67 5.40 -18.08 2.62
CA ASN A 67 4.44 -17.72 3.67
C ASN A 67 4.04 -16.24 3.68
N LYS A 68 4.71 -15.39 2.88
CA LYS A 68 4.43 -13.95 2.82
C LYS A 68 4.47 -13.44 1.38
N ILE A 69 3.49 -12.60 1.04
CA ILE A 69 3.37 -11.98 -0.28
C ILE A 69 3.15 -10.48 -0.18
N ASN A 70 3.60 -9.75 -1.19
CA ASN A 70 3.15 -8.39 -1.47
C ASN A 70 1.92 -8.50 -2.39
N LEU A 71 0.80 -7.92 -1.98
CA LEU A 71 -0.45 -7.98 -2.72
C LEU A 71 -0.60 -6.71 -3.55
N MET A 72 -0.64 -6.84 -4.88
CA MET A 72 -0.93 -5.75 -5.81
C MET A 72 -2.38 -5.87 -6.27
N ILE A 73 -3.11 -4.75 -6.24
CA ILE A 73 -4.54 -4.71 -6.58
C ILE A 73 -4.76 -3.65 -7.65
N GLU A 74 -5.45 -3.99 -8.74
CA GLU A 74 -5.84 -3.04 -9.76
C GLU A 74 -7.00 -2.13 -9.31
N GLN A 75 -7.17 -1.00 -10.00
CA GLN A 75 -7.96 0.16 -9.56
C GLN A 75 -9.46 -0.11 -9.38
N GLU A 76 -10.00 -1.14 -9.98
CA GLU A 76 -11.45 -1.38 -9.99
C GLU A 76 -12.06 -1.63 -8.60
N ILE A 77 -11.23 -2.02 -7.63
CA ILE A 77 -11.62 -2.27 -6.24
C ILE A 77 -11.18 -1.12 -5.35
N LEU A 78 -10.16 -0.39 -5.79
CA LEU A 78 -9.56 0.68 -5.02
C LEU A 78 -10.30 1.99 -5.29
N GLU A 79 -10.50 2.74 -4.24
CA GLU A 79 -11.03 4.09 -4.32
C GLU A 79 -9.96 5.08 -3.87
N SER A 80 -10.06 6.32 -4.29
CA SER A 80 -9.19 7.39 -3.82
C SER A 80 -9.98 8.65 -3.50
N VAL A 81 -9.48 9.41 -2.54
CA VAL A 81 -9.98 10.73 -2.21
C VAL A 81 -8.80 11.69 -2.08
N ASP A 82 -8.90 12.83 -2.75
CA ASP A 82 -7.98 13.95 -2.55
C ASP A 82 -8.56 14.88 -1.49
N ALA A 83 -7.74 15.23 -0.52
CA ALA A 83 -8.13 16.12 0.57
C ALA A 83 -7.05 17.15 0.82
N THR A 84 -7.46 18.39 1.08
CA THR A 84 -6.55 19.51 1.35
C THR A 84 -6.74 20.01 2.76
N ILE A 85 -5.64 20.29 3.44
CA ILE A 85 -5.65 20.95 4.74
C ILE A 85 -4.78 22.19 4.71
N LYS A 86 -5.24 23.26 5.36
CA LYS A 86 -4.56 24.55 5.45
C LYS A 86 -4.23 24.89 6.90
N LYS A 87 -3.10 25.57 7.11
CA LYS A 87 -2.70 26.12 8.41
C LYS A 87 -2.10 27.51 8.24
N ASN A 88 -2.48 28.44 9.12
CA ASN A 88 -1.86 29.75 9.22
C ASN A 88 -0.55 29.64 10.04
N PHE A 89 0.54 30.06 9.46
CA PHE A 89 1.88 30.07 10.08
C PHE A 89 2.30 31.47 10.57
N GLU A 90 1.48 32.51 10.35
CA GLU A 90 1.73 33.87 10.84
C GLU A 90 3.12 34.43 10.46
N ASN A 91 3.55 34.19 9.23
CA ASN A 91 4.89 34.53 8.70
C ASN A 91 6.06 33.82 9.42
N LYS A 92 5.80 32.67 10.04
CA LYS A 92 6.84 31.81 10.63
C LYS A 92 7.34 30.80 9.62
N LYS A 93 8.48 30.19 9.92
CA LYS A 93 9.06 29.12 9.10
C LYS A 93 8.22 27.85 9.18
N ILE A 94 8.07 27.21 8.05
CA ILE A 94 7.49 25.87 7.95
C ILE A 94 8.48 24.89 8.61
N ASP A 95 8.10 24.30 9.71
CA ASP A 95 8.89 23.28 10.38
C ASP A 95 8.29 21.89 10.16
N LYS A 96 9.18 20.89 10.14
CA LYS A 96 8.81 19.49 9.88
C LYS A 96 7.71 18.98 10.82
N LYS A 97 7.79 19.33 12.09
CA LYS A 97 6.86 18.88 13.12
C LYS A 97 5.44 19.42 12.90
N SER A 98 5.32 20.71 12.54
CA SER A 98 4.04 21.32 12.21
C SER A 98 3.41 20.67 10.99
N VAL A 99 4.20 20.33 9.96
CA VAL A 99 3.69 19.62 8.77
C VAL A 99 3.26 18.20 9.10
N GLU A 100 4.03 17.48 9.91
CA GLU A 100 3.66 16.14 10.39
C GLU A 100 2.33 16.16 11.15
N TYR A 101 2.10 17.12 12.05
CA TYR A 101 0.83 17.28 12.74
C TYR A 101 -0.32 17.58 11.79
N LEU A 102 -0.10 18.44 10.80
CA LEU A 102 -1.11 18.78 9.82
C LEU A 102 -1.56 17.56 9.00
N ILE A 103 -0.59 16.76 8.53
CA ILE A 103 -0.85 15.51 7.81
C ILE A 103 -1.58 14.50 8.71
N GLN A 104 -1.18 14.37 9.98
CA GLN A 104 -1.83 13.45 10.91
C GLN A 104 -3.28 13.88 11.23
N ASP A 105 -3.56 15.17 11.35
CA ASP A 105 -4.90 15.69 11.57
C ASP A 105 -5.80 15.39 10.36
N LEU A 106 -5.36 15.69 9.15
CA LEU A 106 -6.09 15.36 7.93
C LEU A 106 -6.36 13.87 7.82
N ARG A 107 -5.32 13.05 8.07
CA ARG A 107 -5.46 11.59 8.08
C ARG A 107 -6.52 11.13 9.07
N PHE A 108 -6.52 11.68 10.29
CA PHE A 108 -7.52 11.31 11.30
C PHE A 108 -8.94 11.65 10.85
N GLN A 109 -9.16 12.84 10.27
CA GLN A 109 -10.44 13.28 9.75
C GLN A 109 -10.93 12.36 8.62
N VAL A 110 -10.08 12.05 7.64
CA VAL A 110 -10.42 11.18 6.50
C VAL A 110 -10.72 9.75 6.96
N ILE A 111 -9.95 9.19 7.91
CA ILE A 111 -10.20 7.86 8.47
C ILE A 111 -11.54 7.83 9.23
N LYS A 112 -11.81 8.85 10.02
CA LYS A 112 -13.07 8.95 10.79
C LYS A 112 -14.29 9.02 9.89
N SER A 113 -14.19 9.70 8.76
CA SER A 113 -15.26 9.82 7.76
C SER A 113 -15.45 8.57 6.89
N ASN A 114 -14.51 7.61 6.93
CA ASN A 114 -14.52 6.39 6.12
C ASN A 114 -14.20 5.16 6.97
N PRO A 115 -15.01 4.82 7.97
CA PRO A 115 -14.70 3.77 8.94
C PRO A 115 -14.68 2.36 8.33
N GLU A 116 -15.40 2.13 7.22
CA GLU A 116 -15.48 0.87 6.48
C GLU A 116 -14.31 0.66 5.49
N LYS A 117 -13.38 1.62 5.40
CA LYS A 117 -12.28 1.61 4.45
C LYS A 117 -10.94 1.41 5.14
N GLN A 118 -10.04 0.66 4.49
CA GLN A 118 -8.66 0.46 4.91
C GLN A 118 -7.74 1.25 3.98
N PHE A 119 -7.03 2.24 4.51
CA PHE A 119 -6.07 3.02 3.74
C PHE A 119 -4.81 2.20 3.45
N ILE A 120 -4.36 2.24 2.20
CA ILE A 120 -3.17 1.52 1.72
C ILE A 120 -2.05 2.47 1.29
N HIS A 121 -2.38 3.64 0.73
CA HIS A 121 -1.42 4.69 0.41
C HIS A 121 -1.90 6.06 0.85
N ILE A 122 -0.97 6.91 1.28
CA ILE A 122 -1.16 8.34 1.56
C ILE A 122 -0.07 9.08 0.80
N ILE A 123 -0.44 9.86 -0.21
CA ILE A 123 0.51 10.43 -1.16
C ILE A 123 0.35 11.95 -1.18
N ILE A 124 1.39 12.69 -0.87
CA ILE A 124 1.41 14.15 -1.01
C ILE A 124 1.40 14.47 -2.51
N ARG A 125 0.35 15.12 -2.98
CA ARG A 125 0.24 15.58 -4.36
C ARG A 125 1.01 16.86 -4.57
N LYS A 126 0.65 17.88 -3.80
CA LYS A 126 1.15 19.25 -3.90
C LYS A 126 1.20 19.91 -2.52
N CYS A 127 2.07 20.89 -2.41
CA CYS A 127 2.08 21.82 -1.29
C CYS A 127 1.93 23.23 -1.84
N PHE A 128 1.32 24.13 -1.07
CA PHE A 128 1.21 25.54 -1.42
C PHE A 128 1.72 26.37 -0.25
N VAL A 129 2.58 27.32 -0.54
CA VAL A 129 3.06 28.34 0.37
C VAL A 129 2.51 29.67 -0.13
N ASP A 130 1.58 30.23 0.62
CA ASP A 130 0.74 31.33 0.19
C ASP A 130 0.04 30.97 -1.14
N ASP A 131 0.43 31.51 -2.26
CA ASP A 131 -0.14 31.20 -3.57
C ASP A 131 0.80 30.39 -4.49
N ASP A 132 2.03 30.08 -4.01
CA ASP A 132 3.05 29.37 -4.79
C ASP A 132 2.93 27.86 -4.62
N GLU A 133 2.98 27.12 -5.73
CA GLU A 133 2.91 25.65 -5.76
C GLU A 133 4.31 25.01 -5.61
N TYR A 134 4.40 24.01 -4.73
CA TYR A 134 5.59 23.21 -4.49
C TYR A 134 5.32 21.72 -4.67
N ASN A 135 6.22 21.03 -5.36
CA ASN A 135 6.14 19.57 -5.53
C ASN A 135 6.63 18.76 -4.32
N THR A 136 7.31 19.40 -3.40
CA THR A 136 7.84 18.82 -2.14
C THR A 136 7.56 19.78 -1.00
N VAL A 137 7.56 19.27 0.22
CA VAL A 137 7.31 20.10 1.40
C VAL A 137 8.47 21.10 1.59
N PRO A 138 8.21 22.41 1.50
CA PRO A 138 9.25 23.45 1.55
C PRO A 138 9.62 23.79 3.00
N ILE A 139 10.34 22.90 3.67
CA ILE A 139 10.79 23.10 5.05
C ILE A 139 11.77 24.26 5.14
N GLY A 140 11.55 25.16 6.09
CA GLY A 140 12.41 26.33 6.34
C GLY A 140 11.96 27.62 5.65
N GLU A 141 11.03 27.52 4.69
CA GLU A 141 10.41 28.70 4.05
C GLU A 141 9.50 29.44 5.04
N ASN A 142 9.51 30.77 4.97
CA ASN A 142 8.56 31.58 5.70
C ASN A 142 7.23 31.61 4.93
N CYS A 143 6.13 31.45 5.64
CA CYS A 143 4.81 31.53 5.02
C CYS A 143 3.76 32.16 5.94
N LYS A 144 2.77 32.75 5.36
CA LYS A 144 1.55 33.16 6.02
C LYS A 144 0.57 31.99 6.12
N VAL A 145 0.35 31.33 5.00
CA VAL A 145 -0.55 30.19 4.89
C VAL A 145 0.14 29.04 4.18
N PHE A 146 0.19 27.88 4.82
CA PHE A 146 0.63 26.63 4.20
C PHE A 146 -0.54 25.70 3.99
N SER A 147 -0.63 25.09 2.81
CA SER A 147 -1.60 24.01 2.55
C SER A 147 -0.94 22.83 1.88
N VAL A 148 -1.49 21.65 2.14
CA VAL A 148 -1.04 20.40 1.53
C VAL A 148 -2.24 19.63 0.98
N GLU A 149 -2.13 19.19 -0.27
CA GLU A 149 -3.07 18.31 -0.93
C GLU A 149 -2.54 16.87 -0.89
N ILE A 150 -3.36 15.98 -0.36
CA ILE A 150 -2.99 14.57 -0.11
C ILE A 150 -4.02 13.66 -0.76
N CYS A 151 -3.53 12.69 -1.53
CA CYS A 151 -4.32 11.60 -2.07
C CYS A 151 -4.28 10.41 -1.10
N PHE A 152 -5.46 9.96 -0.70
CA PHE A 152 -5.66 8.75 0.10
C PHE A 152 -6.20 7.65 -0.80
N ILE A 153 -5.47 6.54 -0.94
CA ILE A 153 -5.94 5.35 -1.66
C ILE A 153 -6.35 4.31 -0.62
N TYR A 154 -7.52 3.73 -0.79
CA TYR A 154 -8.09 2.79 0.17
C TYR A 154 -8.83 1.63 -0.51
N ILE A 155 -9.06 0.59 0.26
CA ILE A 155 -9.76 -0.64 -0.10
C ILE A 155 -10.92 -0.85 0.87
N PRO A 156 -12.10 -1.34 0.44
CA PRO A 156 -13.17 -1.75 1.36
C PRO A 156 -12.67 -2.83 2.33
N LYS A 157 -12.88 -2.63 3.64
CA LYS A 157 -12.43 -3.58 4.68
C LYS A 157 -13.00 -4.98 4.46
N LYS A 158 -14.28 -5.07 4.13
CA LYS A 158 -14.94 -6.36 3.89
C LYS A 158 -14.24 -7.16 2.77
N PHE A 159 -13.90 -6.49 1.66
CA PHE A 159 -13.16 -7.13 0.58
C PHE A 159 -11.79 -7.62 1.04
N LEU A 160 -11.07 -6.77 1.80
CA LEU A 160 -9.76 -7.13 2.32
C LEU A 160 -9.84 -8.34 3.28
N GLU A 161 -10.83 -8.37 4.16
CA GLU A 161 -11.06 -9.49 5.10
C GLU A 161 -11.34 -10.81 4.37
N GLU A 162 -12.16 -10.78 3.32
CA GLU A 162 -12.44 -11.96 2.47
C GLU A 162 -11.15 -12.46 1.80
N LEU A 163 -10.34 -11.53 1.28
CA LEU A 163 -9.08 -11.86 0.61
C LEU A 163 -8.01 -12.37 1.60
N GLU A 164 -7.89 -11.74 2.77
CA GLU A 164 -7.00 -12.21 3.84
C GLU A 164 -7.38 -13.62 4.31
N PHE A 165 -8.68 -13.89 4.48
CA PHE A 165 -9.17 -15.21 4.86
C PHE A 165 -8.79 -16.26 3.81
N PHE A 166 -9.00 -15.95 2.53
CA PHE A 166 -8.64 -16.82 1.41
C PHE A 166 -7.13 -17.10 1.34
N LEU A 167 -6.30 -16.07 1.47
CA LEU A 167 -4.85 -16.22 1.44
C LEU A 167 -4.33 -17.02 2.64
N LYS A 168 -4.89 -16.81 3.83
CA LYS A 168 -4.56 -17.59 5.03
C LYS A 168 -4.90 -19.07 4.89
N LYS A 169 -6.00 -19.42 4.22
CA LYS A 169 -6.34 -20.81 3.87
C LYS A 169 -5.22 -21.47 3.04
N ASN A 170 -4.51 -20.69 2.25
CA ASN A 170 -3.35 -21.10 1.48
C ASN A 170 -2.00 -20.86 2.20
N GLN A 171 -2.01 -20.65 3.51
CA GLN A 171 -0.84 -20.39 4.36
C GLN A 171 -0.03 -19.15 3.98
N LEU A 172 -0.69 -18.18 3.33
CA LEU A 172 -0.09 -16.92 2.91
C LEU A 172 -0.53 -15.76 3.80
N ASP A 173 0.43 -14.99 4.30
CA ASP A 173 0.21 -13.71 4.96
C ASP A 173 0.53 -12.55 4.01
N ILE A 174 -0.28 -11.48 4.10
CA ILE A 174 -0.02 -10.26 3.36
C ILE A 174 1.05 -9.44 4.08
N LYS A 175 2.19 -9.23 3.42
CA LYS A 175 3.27 -8.36 3.89
C LYS A 175 2.92 -6.89 3.67
N ARG A 176 2.44 -6.55 2.47
CA ARG A 176 2.09 -5.20 2.03
C ARG A 176 0.96 -5.25 1.00
N ILE A 177 0.08 -4.26 1.02
CA ILE A 177 -0.95 -4.07 -0.01
C ILE A 177 -0.55 -2.84 -0.83
N ILE A 178 -0.62 -2.97 -2.16
CA ILE A 178 -0.11 -1.98 -3.10
C ILE A 178 -1.15 -1.76 -4.19
N SER A 179 -1.47 -0.52 -4.50
CA SER A 179 -2.21 -0.18 -5.71
C SER A 179 -1.32 -0.40 -6.93
N THR A 180 -1.76 -1.22 -7.89
CA THR A 180 -1.02 -1.47 -9.12
C THR A 180 -0.82 -0.19 -9.92
N ASN A 181 -1.84 0.68 -9.98
CA ASN A 181 -1.73 1.97 -10.67
C ASN A 181 -0.75 2.91 -9.97
N TYR A 182 -0.75 2.93 -8.63
CA TYR A 182 0.25 3.69 -7.89
C TYR A 182 1.66 3.15 -8.20
N ALA A 183 1.87 1.84 -8.18
CA ALA A 183 3.15 1.23 -8.50
C ALA A 183 3.61 1.58 -9.93
N LYS A 184 2.70 1.57 -10.90
CA LYS A 184 2.97 2.01 -12.28
C LYS A 184 3.32 3.49 -12.36
N SER A 185 2.68 4.35 -11.57
CA SER A 185 2.98 5.80 -11.56
C SER A 185 4.38 6.15 -11.04
N LEU A 186 5.08 5.20 -10.41
CA LEU A 186 6.49 5.35 -10.00
C LEU A 186 7.46 5.15 -11.17
N LEU A 187 6.98 4.66 -12.31
CA LEU A 187 7.77 4.41 -13.50
C LEU A 187 7.78 5.65 -14.43
N ASN A 188 8.86 5.81 -15.16
CA ASN A 188 8.86 6.72 -16.30
C ASN A 188 7.92 6.17 -17.39
N LYS A 189 7.24 7.06 -18.14
CA LYS A 189 6.12 6.79 -19.04
C LYS A 189 6.29 5.66 -20.08
N ASP A 190 7.52 5.17 -20.31
CA ASP A 190 7.79 4.20 -21.38
C ASP A 190 7.77 2.72 -20.95
N THR A 191 7.54 2.42 -19.66
CA THR A 191 7.63 1.05 -19.14
C THR A 191 6.47 0.69 -18.19
N GLU A 192 5.24 0.70 -18.70
CA GLU A 192 4.04 0.43 -17.88
C GLU A 192 3.75 -1.06 -17.64
N ASN A 193 4.74 -1.94 -17.65
CA ASN A 193 4.48 -3.34 -17.38
C ASN A 193 4.41 -3.64 -15.86
N LEU A 194 3.66 -4.68 -15.51
CA LEU A 194 3.43 -5.09 -14.12
C LEU A 194 4.74 -5.46 -13.39
N GLY A 195 5.66 -6.08 -14.10
CA GLY A 195 6.94 -6.49 -13.53
C GLY A 195 7.81 -5.30 -13.14
N SER A 196 7.91 -4.30 -14.02
CA SER A 196 8.62 -3.05 -13.71
C SER A 196 7.98 -2.32 -12.54
N ALA A 197 6.65 -2.31 -12.44
CA ALA A 197 5.92 -1.73 -11.32
C ALA A 197 6.25 -2.44 -9.99
N ALA A 198 6.28 -3.78 -9.98
CA ALA A 198 6.68 -4.55 -8.81
C ALA A 198 8.11 -4.24 -8.38
N VAL A 199 9.05 -4.14 -9.34
CA VAL A 199 10.44 -3.74 -9.06
C VAL A 199 10.51 -2.32 -8.49
N ALA A 200 9.78 -1.35 -9.03
CA ALA A 200 9.78 0.04 -8.54
C ALA A 200 9.36 0.13 -7.06
N VAL A 201 8.36 -0.66 -6.66
CA VAL A 201 7.92 -0.70 -5.26
C VAL A 201 8.99 -1.25 -4.32
N THR A 202 9.86 -2.18 -4.78
CA THR A 202 10.96 -2.70 -3.95
C THR A 202 12.06 -1.66 -3.70
N GLN A 203 12.05 -0.57 -4.44
CA GLN A 203 13.09 0.46 -4.35
C GLN A 203 12.77 1.57 -3.32
N ASP A 204 11.56 1.58 -2.74
CA ASP A 204 11.08 2.61 -1.78
C ASP A 204 11.34 4.07 -2.25
N ILE A 205 11.23 4.34 -3.57
CA ILE A 205 11.70 5.57 -4.21
C ILE A 205 10.75 6.76 -4.00
N ASN A 206 9.53 6.55 -3.52
CA ASN A 206 8.57 7.65 -3.46
C ASN A 206 8.71 8.51 -2.20
N LEU A 207 9.45 9.60 -2.30
CA LEU A 207 9.58 10.63 -1.26
C LEU A 207 8.24 11.33 -0.92
N LYS A 208 7.21 11.18 -1.76
CA LYS A 208 5.87 11.77 -1.57
C LYS A 208 4.93 10.85 -0.80
N GLU A 209 5.27 9.58 -0.62
CA GLU A 209 4.45 8.65 0.16
C GLU A 209 4.70 8.83 1.65
N VAL A 210 3.63 9.12 2.39
CA VAL A 210 3.67 9.22 3.85
C VAL A 210 3.67 7.81 4.43
N ASN A 211 4.77 7.39 5.04
CA ASN A 211 4.86 6.09 5.69
C ASN A 211 3.86 5.97 6.84
N ILE A 212 2.94 5.04 6.72
CA ILE A 212 2.02 4.68 7.78
C ILE A 212 2.72 3.68 8.70
N TYR A 213 3.51 4.17 9.65
CA TYR A 213 4.01 3.30 10.70
C TYR A 213 2.83 2.82 11.55
N ARG A 214 2.39 1.58 11.36
CA ARG A 214 1.66 0.88 12.41
C ARG A 214 2.67 0.73 13.55
N LYS A 215 2.52 1.52 14.63
CA LYS A 215 3.11 1.13 15.90
C LYS A 215 2.61 -0.29 16.15
N ASN A 216 3.48 -1.29 16.02
CA ASN A 216 3.16 -2.61 16.51
C ASN A 216 2.70 -2.38 17.94
N ARG A 217 1.43 -2.61 18.22
CA ARG A 217 0.97 -2.74 19.59
C ARG A 217 1.76 -3.92 20.12
N VAL A 218 2.82 -3.62 20.86
CA VAL A 218 3.50 -4.65 21.66
C VAL A 218 2.36 -5.33 22.39
N LYS A 219 2.06 -6.58 22.06
CA LYS A 219 1.09 -7.37 22.80
C LYS A 219 1.78 -7.66 24.13
N TYR A 220 1.63 -6.74 25.07
CA TYR A 220 2.02 -6.99 26.45
C TYR A 220 1.27 -8.24 26.89
N GLY A 221 2.01 -9.20 27.42
CA GLY A 221 1.43 -10.39 28.03
C GLY A 221 0.46 -9.99 29.14
N PHE A 222 -0.47 -10.87 29.48
CA PHE A 222 -1.48 -10.62 30.51
C PHE A 222 -0.84 -10.07 31.81
N PHE A 223 0.29 -10.61 32.23
CA PHE A 223 1.04 -10.19 33.41
C PHE A 223 1.67 -8.79 33.29
N GLU A 224 2.23 -8.41 32.14
CA GLU A 224 2.78 -7.09 31.93
C GLU A 224 1.71 -5.97 31.94
N ARG A 225 0.46 -6.29 31.60
CA ARG A 225 -0.68 -5.35 31.74
C ARG A 225 -1.03 -5.08 33.19
N ILE A 226 -0.95 -6.10 34.05
CA ILE A 226 -1.26 -5.97 35.47
C ILE A 226 -0.21 -5.13 36.19
N PHE A 227 1.09 -5.34 35.92
CA PHE A 227 2.16 -4.58 36.57
C PHE A 227 2.20 -3.08 36.21
N ARG A 228 1.63 -2.66 35.08
CA ARG A 228 1.55 -1.24 34.71
C ARG A 228 0.41 -0.46 35.38
N ILE A 229 -0.48 -1.12 36.11
CA ILE A 229 -1.58 -0.47 36.84
C ILE A 229 -1.08 0.00 38.22
N PHE A 230 0.08 -0.46 38.67
CA PHE A 230 0.64 -0.18 39.99
C PHE A 230 1.94 0.63 39.98
N VAL A 231 2.28 1.31 38.86
CA VAL A 231 3.41 2.26 38.76
C VAL A 231 2.94 3.63 38.35
#